data_43301384cf15701fdf562e0d1db0ca60
#
_entry.id   43301384cf15701fdf562e0d1db0ca60
#
_cell.length_a   1.000
_cell.length_b   1.000
_cell.length_c   1.000
_cell.angle_alpha   90.00
_cell.angle_beta   90.00
_cell.angle_gamma   90.00
#
_symmetry.space_group_name_H-M   'P 1'
#
loop_
_entity.id
_entity.type
_entity.pdbx_description
1 polymer ?
#
loop_
_entity_poly.entity_id
_entity_poly.type
_entity_poly.pdbx_seq_one_letter_code
_entity_poly.pdbx_strand_id
1 'polypeptide(L)'
;MRYQIETSPLKETILLKSFDLLIYVTMKNCPESVRRHAEALKKLAVPMHDEQNQRDHRELRIDKVGVRGLRFPIQVRDKAHSIQNTVATIGMFVDLPKEFKGTHMSRFIEVLNAHGSIVHVENMSDILSALQKRLNAETAHLEMEFPYFLTKKSPVTEKDGVMDYIARFDARANGSEIDFVLTVKVGVTTLCPCSKAISDRGAHNQRGLVTLQIRSNESIWIEDLVAVVESCASSELYALLKRQDEKAVTERAYDNPVFVEDLVRNVATKLNSDARVTWYKVEAENFESIHNHNAYACIEKG
;
A
#
# COMPACT_ATOMS: atom_id res chain seq x y z
N MET A 1 -9.40 -21.29 31.43
CA MET A 1 -10.69 -20.62 31.61
C MET A 1 -10.47 -19.12 31.60
N ARG A 2 -11.03 -18.40 30.64
CA ARG A 2 -11.01 -16.93 30.61
C ARG A 2 -12.35 -16.43 31.12
N TYR A 3 -12.35 -15.61 32.16
CA TYR A 3 -13.55 -14.99 32.72
C TYR A 3 -13.61 -13.52 32.24
N GLN A 4 -14.79 -13.06 31.83
CA GLN A 4 -15.07 -11.64 31.68
C GLN A 4 -15.68 -11.12 32.98
N ILE A 5 -15.20 -9.97 33.45
CA ILE A 5 -15.67 -9.33 34.68
C ILE A 5 -16.38 -8.04 34.26
N GLU A 6 -17.70 -7.96 34.56
CA GLU A 6 -18.47 -6.73 34.44
C GLU A 6 -18.84 -6.21 35.83
N THR A 7 -18.72 -4.91 36.05
CA THR A 7 -19.10 -4.28 37.32
C THR A 7 -20.59 -3.87 37.29
N SER A 8 -21.35 -4.40 38.26
CA SER A 8 -22.73 -3.99 38.49
C SER A 8 -22.79 -2.64 39.21
N PRO A 9 -23.85 -1.80 38.99
CA PRO A 9 -24.04 -0.52 39.71
C PRO A 9 -24.30 -0.68 41.23
N LEU A 10 -24.55 -1.89 41.71
CA LEU A 10 -24.61 -2.18 43.15
C LEU A 10 -23.19 -2.38 43.71
N LYS A 11 -22.76 -1.49 44.55
CA LYS A 11 -21.38 -1.32 45.08
C LYS A 11 -20.70 -2.55 45.74
N GLU A 12 -21.37 -3.72 45.83
CA GLU A 12 -20.87 -4.88 46.57
C GLU A 12 -20.88 -6.20 45.78
N THR A 13 -21.20 -6.21 44.48
CA THR A 13 -21.35 -7.45 43.69
C THR A 13 -20.50 -7.42 42.42
N ILE A 14 -19.75 -8.49 42.18
CA ILE A 14 -18.96 -8.71 40.96
C ILE A 14 -19.65 -9.77 40.11
N LEU A 15 -19.83 -9.50 38.84
CA LEU A 15 -20.37 -10.41 37.86
C LEU A 15 -19.22 -11.19 37.20
N LEU A 16 -19.16 -12.50 37.36
CA LEU A 16 -18.24 -13.39 36.65
C LEU A 16 -19.01 -14.12 35.56
N LYS A 17 -18.72 -13.81 34.28
CA LYS A 17 -19.26 -14.53 33.13
C LYS A 17 -18.27 -15.61 32.69
N SER A 18 -18.70 -16.86 32.71
CA SER A 18 -18.13 -17.99 31.96
C SER A 18 -19.10 -18.37 30.85
N PHE A 19 -18.62 -19.05 29.80
CA PHE A 19 -19.44 -19.39 28.61
C PHE A 19 -20.76 -20.14 28.94
N ASP A 20 -20.89 -20.76 30.14
CA ASP A 20 -22.06 -21.53 30.54
C ASP A 20 -22.66 -21.18 31.92
N LEU A 21 -22.12 -20.19 32.64
CA LEU A 21 -22.63 -19.91 34.00
C LEU A 21 -22.43 -18.44 34.40
N LEU A 22 -23.52 -17.82 34.86
CA LEU A 22 -23.53 -16.47 35.42
C LEU A 22 -23.47 -16.60 36.96
N ILE A 23 -22.36 -16.26 37.59
CA ILE A 23 -22.18 -16.31 39.03
C ILE A 23 -22.08 -14.92 39.62
N TYR A 24 -22.98 -14.59 40.52
CA TYR A 24 -22.92 -13.39 41.34
C TYR A 24 -22.16 -13.70 42.63
N VAL A 25 -21.03 -13.06 42.84
CA VAL A 25 -20.22 -13.21 44.05
C VAL A 25 -20.24 -11.91 44.82
N THR A 26 -20.71 -11.95 46.06
CA THR A 26 -20.63 -10.81 46.98
C THR A 26 -19.18 -10.65 47.49
N MET A 27 -18.72 -9.41 47.61
CA MET A 27 -17.34 -9.10 47.99
C MET A 27 -16.92 -9.67 49.37
N LYS A 28 -17.88 -10.00 50.26
CA LYS A 28 -17.61 -10.55 51.57
C LYS A 28 -17.09 -12.01 51.56
N ASN A 29 -17.43 -12.79 50.53
CA ASN A 29 -17.07 -14.21 50.43
C ASN A 29 -16.13 -14.54 49.26
N CYS A 30 -15.43 -13.52 48.74
CA CYS A 30 -14.58 -13.71 47.59
C CYS A 30 -13.15 -14.12 48.03
N PRO A 31 -12.50 -15.10 47.35
CA PRO A 31 -11.13 -15.46 47.61
C PRO A 31 -10.21 -14.22 47.46
N GLU A 32 -9.19 -14.13 48.33
CA GLU A 32 -8.31 -12.95 48.38
C GLU A 32 -7.58 -12.67 47.05
N SER A 33 -7.30 -13.71 46.27
CA SER A 33 -6.72 -13.59 44.94
C SER A 33 -7.66 -12.85 43.93
N VAL A 34 -8.97 -13.12 44.04
CA VAL A 34 -9.98 -12.46 43.19
C VAL A 34 -10.22 -11.03 43.68
N ARG A 35 -10.15 -10.79 44.97
CA ARG A 35 -10.22 -9.46 45.56
C ARG A 35 -9.08 -8.55 45.09
N ARG A 36 -7.82 -9.05 45.20
CA ARG A 36 -6.63 -8.33 44.71
C ARG A 36 -6.71 -8.04 43.23
N HIS A 37 -7.24 -8.99 42.42
CA HIS A 37 -7.43 -8.79 40.98
C HIS A 37 -8.52 -7.75 40.66
N ALA A 38 -9.63 -7.78 41.42
CA ALA A 38 -10.69 -6.78 41.33
C ALA A 38 -10.27 -5.38 41.78
N GLU A 39 -9.40 -5.29 42.82
CA GLU A 39 -8.81 -4.03 43.25
C GLU A 39 -7.76 -3.50 42.27
N ALA A 40 -6.99 -4.39 41.66
CA ALA A 40 -6.09 -4.01 40.54
C ALA A 40 -6.87 -3.49 39.33
N LEU A 41 -7.99 -4.14 38.97
CA LEU A 41 -8.89 -3.68 37.90
C LEU A 41 -9.61 -2.37 38.28
N LYS A 42 -9.99 -2.17 39.54
CA LYS A 42 -10.52 -0.87 40.00
C LYS A 42 -9.48 0.26 39.95
N LYS A 43 -8.20 -0.04 40.23
CA LYS A 43 -7.08 0.93 40.05
C LYS A 43 -6.84 1.25 38.56
N LEU A 44 -7.06 0.29 37.68
CA LEU A 44 -7.01 0.50 36.22
C LEU A 44 -8.24 1.28 35.69
N ALA A 45 -9.37 1.26 36.42
CA ALA A 45 -10.59 1.97 36.08
C ALA A 45 -10.63 3.45 36.58
N VAL A 46 -9.56 3.93 37.24
CA VAL A 46 -9.42 5.37 37.48
C VAL A 46 -9.28 6.04 36.11
N PRO A 47 -10.12 7.02 35.76
CA PRO A 47 -9.98 7.73 34.48
C PRO A 47 -8.58 8.35 34.45
N MET A 48 -7.69 7.75 33.63
CA MET A 48 -6.41 8.38 33.37
C MET A 48 -6.66 9.64 32.58
N HIS A 49 -5.93 10.69 32.92
CA HIS A 49 -6.05 11.98 32.26
C HIS A 49 -5.70 11.81 30.77
N ASP A 50 -6.63 12.19 29.89
CA ASP A 50 -6.48 12.09 28.45
C ASP A 50 -5.85 13.38 27.90
N GLU A 51 -4.53 13.38 27.83
CA GLU A 51 -3.74 14.51 27.32
C GLU A 51 -4.03 14.82 25.85
N GLN A 52 -4.46 13.82 25.04
CA GLN A 52 -4.68 13.97 23.60
C GLN A 52 -5.96 14.72 23.30
N ASN A 53 -6.99 14.59 24.15
CA ASN A 53 -8.24 15.30 24.03
C ASN A 53 -8.22 16.73 24.63
N GLN A 54 -7.06 17.18 25.17
CA GLN A 54 -6.93 18.56 25.62
C GLN A 54 -7.00 19.55 24.46
N ARG A 55 -7.41 20.77 24.77
CA ARG A 55 -7.39 21.87 23.81
C ARG A 55 -5.95 22.30 23.53
N ASP A 56 -5.63 22.47 22.24
CA ASP A 56 -4.38 23.08 21.80
C ASP A 56 -4.56 24.60 21.68
N HIS A 57 -3.71 25.35 22.35
CA HIS A 57 -3.76 26.81 22.37
C HIS A 57 -3.07 27.46 21.17
N ARG A 58 -2.32 26.70 20.38
CA ARG A 58 -1.63 27.19 19.18
C ARG A 58 -2.57 27.38 17.99
N GLU A 59 -3.75 26.77 18.02
CA GLU A 59 -4.80 26.85 16.99
C GLU A 59 -4.33 26.52 15.56
N LEU A 60 -3.42 25.53 15.44
CA LEU A 60 -2.91 25.04 14.16
C LEU A 60 -3.52 23.68 13.84
N ARG A 61 -4.21 23.59 12.71
CA ARG A 61 -4.69 22.32 12.14
C ARG A 61 -3.48 21.48 11.69
N ILE A 62 -3.55 20.16 11.87
CA ILE A 62 -2.61 19.23 11.28
C ILE A 62 -3.31 18.53 10.12
N ASP A 63 -2.72 18.62 8.92
CA ASP A 63 -3.34 18.05 7.71
C ASP A 63 -3.26 16.52 7.68
N LYS A 64 -2.21 15.94 8.30
CA LYS A 64 -1.96 14.51 8.27
C LYS A 64 -1.27 14.02 9.54
N VAL A 65 -1.96 13.26 10.38
CA VAL A 65 -1.43 12.64 11.59
C VAL A 65 -1.88 11.18 11.67
N GLY A 66 -1.00 10.27 12.08
CA GLY A 66 -1.34 8.86 12.16
C GLY A 66 -0.14 7.94 12.30
N VAL A 67 -0.28 6.71 11.82
CA VAL A 67 0.74 5.65 11.89
C VAL A 67 1.34 5.40 10.51
N ARG A 68 2.65 5.09 10.47
CA ARG A 68 3.37 4.80 9.22
C ARG A 68 4.34 3.65 9.41
N GLY A 69 4.62 2.92 8.31
CA GLY A 69 5.59 1.84 8.33
C GLY A 69 5.10 0.56 8.99
N LEU A 70 3.78 0.41 9.17
CA LEU A 70 3.20 -0.80 9.72
C LEU A 70 3.23 -1.92 8.69
N ARG A 71 3.95 -3.01 8.98
CA ARG A 71 3.94 -4.20 8.13
C ARG A 71 2.75 -5.09 8.48
N PHE A 72 1.93 -5.40 7.47
CA PHE A 72 0.70 -6.15 7.68
C PHE A 72 0.48 -7.17 6.55
N PRO A 73 0.08 -8.41 6.84
CA PRO A 73 -0.26 -9.40 5.81
C PRO A 73 -1.55 -8.96 5.10
N ILE A 74 -1.54 -9.01 3.77
CA ILE A 74 -2.69 -8.66 2.93
C ILE A 74 -2.95 -9.69 1.86
N GLN A 75 -4.16 -9.66 1.32
CA GLN A 75 -4.53 -10.37 0.10
C GLN A 75 -4.91 -9.37 -0.97
N VAL A 76 -4.33 -9.53 -2.15
CA VAL A 76 -4.57 -8.68 -3.30
C VAL A 76 -5.18 -9.52 -4.42
N ARG A 77 -6.10 -8.95 -5.19
CA ARG A 77 -6.65 -9.62 -6.37
C ARG A 77 -5.56 -9.86 -7.41
N ASP A 78 -5.58 -11.04 -7.99
CA ASP A 78 -4.65 -11.52 -9.00
C ASP A 78 -5.46 -12.04 -10.19
N LYS A 79 -5.11 -11.59 -11.40
CA LYS A 79 -5.84 -11.93 -12.63
C LYS A 79 -5.72 -13.42 -13.00
N ALA A 80 -4.59 -14.04 -12.68
CA ALA A 80 -4.31 -15.44 -12.99
C ALA A 80 -4.81 -16.42 -11.92
N HIS A 81 -4.68 -16.07 -10.62
CA HIS A 81 -4.91 -16.99 -9.49
C HIS A 81 -6.01 -16.52 -8.54
N SER A 82 -6.77 -15.49 -8.91
CA SER A 82 -7.83 -14.86 -8.13
C SER A 82 -7.32 -14.06 -6.92
N ILE A 83 -6.42 -14.58 -6.10
CA ILE A 83 -5.90 -13.94 -4.89
C ILE A 83 -4.40 -14.25 -4.73
N GLN A 84 -3.63 -13.23 -4.39
CA GLN A 84 -2.23 -13.32 -4.00
C GLN A 84 -2.04 -12.84 -2.56
N ASN A 85 -1.34 -13.66 -1.74
CA ASN A 85 -0.95 -13.28 -0.38
C ASN A 85 0.40 -12.54 -0.43
N THR A 86 0.47 -11.40 0.25
CA THR A 86 1.70 -10.60 0.34
C THR A 86 1.75 -9.83 1.66
N VAL A 87 2.79 -9.02 1.86
CA VAL A 87 2.94 -8.17 3.03
C VAL A 87 3.03 -6.72 2.56
N ALA A 88 2.09 -5.89 3.02
CA ALA A 88 2.12 -4.45 2.75
C ALA A 88 2.83 -3.67 3.87
N THR A 89 3.48 -2.58 3.48
CA THR A 89 3.85 -1.49 4.38
C THR A 89 2.74 -0.46 4.35
N ILE A 90 2.03 -0.30 5.48
CA ILE A 90 0.82 0.52 5.58
C ILE A 90 1.11 1.83 6.30
N GLY A 91 0.55 2.92 5.79
CA GLY A 91 0.38 4.20 6.45
C GLY A 91 -1.11 4.53 6.55
N MET A 92 -1.56 4.97 7.72
CA MET A 92 -2.92 5.43 7.95
C MET A 92 -2.89 6.77 8.65
N PHE A 93 -3.62 7.75 8.11
CA PHE A 93 -3.60 9.10 8.64
C PHE A 93 -4.99 9.71 8.58
N VAL A 94 -5.20 10.69 9.45
CA VAL A 94 -6.38 11.57 9.44
C VAL A 94 -5.94 13.02 9.60
N ASP A 95 -6.80 13.95 9.31
CA ASP A 95 -6.61 15.33 9.72
C ASP A 95 -6.89 15.48 11.23
N LEU A 96 -6.27 16.46 11.86
CA LEU A 96 -6.53 16.82 13.25
C LEU A 96 -6.94 18.28 13.32
N PRO A 97 -8.20 18.58 13.71
CA PRO A 97 -8.67 19.93 13.91
C PRO A 97 -7.83 20.70 14.92
N LYS A 98 -7.74 22.01 14.75
CA LYS A 98 -6.89 22.90 15.54
C LYS A 98 -7.21 22.92 17.04
N GLU A 99 -8.40 22.50 17.43
CA GLU A 99 -8.89 22.45 18.81
C GLU A 99 -8.29 21.29 19.60
N PHE A 100 -7.78 20.23 18.94
CA PHE A 100 -7.29 19.03 19.59
C PHE A 100 -5.77 18.99 19.64
N LYS A 101 -5.22 18.59 20.80
CA LYS A 101 -3.78 18.47 21.03
C LYS A 101 -3.18 17.24 20.33
N GLY A 102 -3.95 16.15 20.16
CA GLY A 102 -3.46 14.91 19.56
C GLY A 102 -4.57 13.92 19.21
N THR A 103 -4.17 12.77 18.70
CA THR A 103 -5.05 11.65 18.41
C THR A 103 -4.48 10.32 18.92
N HIS A 104 -5.36 9.36 19.21
CA HIS A 104 -4.98 8.05 19.77
C HIS A 104 -4.49 7.11 18.69
N MET A 105 -3.19 6.80 18.67
CA MET A 105 -2.57 5.92 17.68
C MET A 105 -3.10 4.49 17.71
N SER A 106 -3.51 3.98 18.88
CA SER A 106 -4.13 2.65 19.02
C SER A 106 -5.41 2.47 18.19
N ARG A 107 -6.18 3.56 17.99
CA ARG A 107 -7.43 3.51 17.22
C ARG A 107 -7.19 3.17 15.74
N PHE A 108 -6.07 3.57 15.17
CA PHE A 108 -5.69 3.18 13.81
C PHE A 108 -5.48 1.66 13.71
N ILE A 109 -4.79 1.08 14.68
CA ILE A 109 -4.54 -0.36 14.74
C ILE A 109 -5.84 -1.14 14.99
N GLU A 110 -6.72 -0.63 15.85
CA GLU A 110 -8.05 -1.22 16.09
C GLU A 110 -8.86 -1.28 14.79
N VAL A 111 -8.88 -0.19 14.01
CA VAL A 111 -9.57 -0.14 12.71
C VAL A 111 -8.99 -1.18 11.76
N LEU A 112 -7.67 -1.24 11.60
CA LEU A 112 -7.03 -2.20 10.70
C LEU A 112 -7.34 -3.65 11.11
N ASN A 113 -7.22 -3.98 12.40
CA ASN A 113 -7.49 -5.31 12.92
C ASN A 113 -8.96 -5.74 12.76
N ALA A 114 -9.90 -4.78 12.82
CA ALA A 114 -11.33 -5.05 12.63
C ALA A 114 -11.67 -5.45 11.19
N HIS A 115 -10.87 -5.03 10.21
CA HIS A 115 -11.03 -5.40 8.80
C HIS A 115 -10.28 -6.68 8.42
N GLY A 116 -9.57 -7.32 9.37
CA GLY A 116 -8.85 -8.57 9.15
C GLY A 116 -7.59 -8.43 8.30
N SER A 117 -7.16 -9.55 7.69
CA SER A 117 -5.96 -9.63 6.83
C SER A 117 -6.29 -9.57 5.32
N ILE A 118 -7.55 -9.31 4.99
CA ILE A 118 -8.00 -9.25 3.58
C ILE A 118 -8.23 -7.78 3.23
N VAL A 119 -7.38 -7.27 2.36
CA VAL A 119 -7.50 -5.91 1.83
C VAL A 119 -7.63 -5.98 0.31
N HIS A 120 -8.76 -5.53 -0.18
CA HIS A 120 -9.03 -5.34 -1.61
C HIS A 120 -9.29 -3.87 -1.88
N VAL A 121 -9.18 -3.46 -3.14
CA VAL A 121 -9.51 -2.07 -3.52
C VAL A 121 -10.92 -1.70 -3.08
N GLU A 122 -11.86 -2.62 -3.21
CA GLU A 122 -13.26 -2.43 -2.81
C GLU A 122 -13.45 -2.22 -1.30
N ASN A 123 -12.56 -2.78 -0.46
CA ASN A 123 -12.63 -2.65 1.02
C ASN A 123 -11.94 -1.38 1.54
N MET A 124 -11.18 -0.68 0.70
CA MET A 124 -10.45 0.52 1.14
C MET A 124 -11.39 1.64 1.55
N SER A 125 -12.53 1.78 0.90
CA SER A 125 -13.59 2.73 1.28
C SER A 125 -14.10 2.49 2.70
N ASP A 126 -14.27 1.23 3.09
CA ASP A 126 -14.76 0.84 4.42
C ASP A 126 -13.72 1.17 5.50
N ILE A 127 -12.43 0.89 5.21
CA ILE A 127 -11.32 1.24 6.12
C ILE A 127 -11.24 2.77 6.31
N LEU A 128 -11.31 3.54 5.23
CA LEU A 128 -11.29 5.01 5.28
C LEU A 128 -12.48 5.56 6.07
N SER A 129 -13.68 5.05 5.82
CA SER A 129 -14.90 5.42 6.55
C SER A 129 -14.81 5.07 8.04
N ALA A 130 -14.23 3.91 8.37
CA ALA A 130 -14.00 3.51 9.75
C ALA A 130 -12.97 4.42 10.44
N LEU A 131 -11.90 4.83 9.74
CA LEU A 131 -10.92 5.79 10.26
C LEU A 131 -11.57 7.15 10.56
N GLN A 132 -12.33 7.72 9.61
CA GLN A 132 -13.05 8.98 9.80
C GLN A 132 -13.96 8.91 11.04
N LYS A 133 -14.76 7.84 11.14
CA LYS A 133 -15.71 7.62 12.23
C LYS A 133 -15.03 7.42 13.58
N ARG A 134 -13.99 6.55 13.63
CA ARG A 134 -13.31 6.18 14.87
C ARG A 134 -12.49 7.32 15.46
N LEU A 135 -11.97 8.19 14.58
CA LEU A 135 -11.09 9.30 14.94
C LEU A 135 -11.78 10.67 14.89
N ASN A 136 -13.06 10.69 14.51
CA ASN A 136 -13.86 11.92 14.36
C ASN A 136 -13.15 12.94 13.44
N ALA A 137 -12.71 12.48 12.28
CA ALA A 137 -11.95 13.24 11.30
C ALA A 137 -12.76 13.46 10.01
N GLU A 138 -12.50 14.55 9.30
CA GLU A 138 -13.11 14.84 8.01
C GLU A 138 -12.39 14.10 6.89
N THR A 139 -11.05 14.09 6.95
CA THR A 139 -10.21 13.40 5.97
C THR A 139 -9.53 12.18 6.57
N ALA A 140 -9.46 11.11 5.77
CA ALA A 140 -8.67 9.92 6.08
C ALA A 140 -7.79 9.55 4.89
N HIS A 141 -6.61 8.98 5.17
CA HIS A 141 -5.68 8.53 4.15
C HIS A 141 -5.21 7.11 4.48
N LEU A 142 -5.12 6.27 3.46
CA LEU A 142 -4.61 4.91 3.52
C LEU A 142 -3.56 4.74 2.43
N GLU A 143 -2.33 4.46 2.82
CA GLU A 143 -1.20 4.18 1.93
C GLU A 143 -0.79 2.73 2.13
N MET A 144 -0.69 1.94 1.06
CA MET A 144 -0.27 0.53 1.12
C MET A 144 0.71 0.24 -0.01
N GLU A 145 1.95 -0.04 0.32
CA GLU A 145 2.98 -0.46 -0.64
C GLU A 145 3.36 -1.93 -0.37
N PHE A 146 3.40 -2.75 -1.42
CA PHE A 146 3.63 -4.18 -1.31
C PHE A 146 4.30 -4.75 -2.56
N PRO A 147 5.07 -5.84 -2.43
CA PRO A 147 5.53 -6.61 -3.57
C PRO A 147 4.36 -7.38 -4.19
N TYR A 148 4.28 -7.34 -5.50
CA TYR A 148 3.31 -8.05 -6.32
C TYR A 148 4.05 -8.99 -7.27
N PHE A 149 3.68 -10.25 -7.33
CA PHE A 149 4.41 -11.28 -8.06
C PHE A 149 3.67 -11.71 -9.31
N LEU A 150 4.39 -11.78 -10.44
CA LEU A 150 3.88 -12.31 -11.69
C LEU A 150 4.76 -13.47 -12.18
N THR A 151 4.13 -14.54 -12.57
CA THR A 151 4.82 -15.60 -13.32
C THR A 151 4.97 -15.15 -14.78
N LYS A 152 6.24 -15.09 -15.23
CA LYS A 152 6.59 -14.64 -16.57
C LYS A 152 7.36 -15.74 -17.31
N LYS A 153 6.96 -16.03 -18.54
CA LYS A 153 7.64 -17.00 -19.38
C LYS A 153 8.81 -16.37 -20.13
N SER A 154 9.94 -17.06 -20.15
CA SER A 154 11.06 -16.67 -21.01
C SER A 154 10.68 -16.73 -22.49
N PRO A 155 11.25 -15.85 -23.35
CA PRO A 155 10.71 -15.58 -24.69
C PRO A 155 10.88 -16.69 -25.72
N VAL A 156 11.80 -17.62 -25.53
CA VAL A 156 12.11 -18.72 -26.47
C VAL A 156 11.87 -20.07 -25.83
N THR A 157 12.40 -20.28 -24.62
CA THR A 157 12.32 -21.59 -23.96
C THR A 157 11.06 -21.77 -23.12
N GLU A 158 10.23 -20.72 -23.00
CA GLU A 158 8.94 -20.69 -22.28
C GLU A 158 9.04 -21.20 -20.82
N LYS A 159 10.20 -21.01 -20.19
CA LYS A 159 10.39 -21.38 -18.78
C LYS A 159 9.78 -20.33 -17.87
N ASP A 160 9.01 -20.81 -16.91
CA ASP A 160 8.39 -19.95 -15.92
C ASP A 160 9.44 -19.39 -14.95
N GLY A 161 9.36 -18.08 -14.71
CA GLY A 161 10.13 -17.34 -13.72
C GLY A 161 9.21 -16.38 -12.97
N VAL A 162 9.39 -16.30 -11.65
CA VAL A 162 8.62 -15.37 -10.84
C VAL A 162 9.32 -14.02 -10.79
N MET A 163 8.63 -12.98 -11.23
CA MET A 163 9.06 -11.58 -11.17
C MET A 163 8.33 -10.87 -10.03
N ASP A 164 9.05 -9.99 -9.34
CA ASP A 164 8.46 -9.08 -8.35
C ASP A 164 8.37 -7.66 -8.90
N TYR A 165 7.26 -7.03 -8.60
CA TYR A 165 6.97 -5.63 -8.89
C TYR A 165 6.55 -4.95 -7.60
N ILE A 166 6.73 -3.66 -7.49
CA ILE A 166 6.18 -2.90 -6.36
C ILE A 166 4.87 -2.26 -6.81
N ALA A 167 3.80 -2.60 -6.11
CA ALA A 167 2.52 -1.93 -6.25
C ALA A 167 2.21 -1.10 -5.01
N ARG A 168 1.51 0.01 -5.20
CA ARG A 168 1.08 0.87 -4.10
C ARG A 168 -0.32 1.39 -4.36
N PHE A 169 -1.14 1.35 -3.34
CA PHE A 169 -2.45 1.98 -3.28
C PHE A 169 -2.37 3.21 -2.38
N ASP A 170 -2.77 4.35 -2.90
CA ASP A 170 -2.97 5.58 -2.15
C ASP A 170 -4.45 5.95 -2.23
N ALA A 171 -5.16 5.85 -1.12
CA ALA A 171 -6.55 6.22 -1.05
C ALA A 171 -6.77 7.37 -0.05
N ARG A 172 -7.57 8.33 -0.44
CA ARG A 172 -7.95 9.47 0.39
C ARG A 172 -9.46 9.62 0.39
N ALA A 173 -10.07 9.69 1.57
CA ALA A 173 -11.45 10.13 1.74
C ALA A 173 -11.49 11.57 2.24
N ASN A 174 -12.38 12.37 1.68
CA ASN A 174 -12.73 13.71 2.14
C ASN A 174 -14.26 13.80 2.21
N GLY A 175 -14.81 13.72 3.42
CA GLY A 175 -16.23 13.44 3.58
C GLY A 175 -16.60 12.11 2.90
N SER A 176 -17.50 12.16 1.92
CA SER A 176 -17.92 10.99 1.12
C SER A 176 -17.16 10.80 -0.18
N GLU A 177 -16.32 11.75 -0.58
CA GLU A 177 -15.52 11.65 -1.79
C GLU A 177 -14.27 10.81 -1.55
N ILE A 178 -13.99 9.88 -2.46
CA ILE A 178 -12.80 9.02 -2.40
C ILE A 178 -11.95 9.26 -3.63
N ASP A 179 -10.70 9.65 -3.41
CA ASP A 179 -9.64 9.68 -4.42
C ASP A 179 -8.77 8.44 -4.26
N PHE A 180 -8.49 7.76 -5.35
CA PHE A 180 -7.69 6.54 -5.37
C PHE A 180 -6.63 6.62 -6.47
N VAL A 181 -5.38 6.38 -6.09
CA VAL A 181 -4.23 6.29 -7.00
C VAL A 181 -3.62 4.89 -6.90
N LEU A 182 -3.54 4.22 -8.03
CA LEU A 182 -2.76 2.99 -8.18
C LEU A 182 -1.39 3.34 -8.74
N THR A 183 -0.32 2.93 -8.04
CA THR A 183 1.07 3.05 -8.49
C THR A 183 1.65 1.67 -8.75
N VAL A 184 2.35 1.51 -9.88
CA VAL A 184 3.19 0.35 -10.14
C VAL A 184 4.61 0.80 -10.48
N LYS A 185 5.63 0.09 -9.96
CA LYS A 185 7.03 0.30 -10.30
C LYS A 185 7.51 -0.89 -11.12
N VAL A 186 7.94 -0.63 -12.33
CA VAL A 186 8.28 -1.65 -13.32
C VAL A 186 9.72 -1.46 -13.78
N GLY A 187 10.55 -2.48 -13.56
CA GLY A 187 11.91 -2.54 -14.10
C GLY A 187 11.90 -2.93 -15.58
N VAL A 188 12.70 -2.24 -16.37
CA VAL A 188 12.84 -2.49 -17.82
C VAL A 188 14.28 -2.39 -18.25
N THR A 189 14.57 -2.79 -19.50
CA THR A 189 15.84 -2.50 -20.18
C THR A 189 15.64 -1.41 -21.20
N THR A 190 16.56 -0.43 -21.23
CA THR A 190 16.67 0.59 -22.27
C THR A 190 18.05 0.51 -22.95
N LEU A 191 18.08 0.70 -24.27
CA LEU A 191 19.30 0.75 -25.07
C LEU A 191 19.37 2.12 -25.76
N CYS A 192 20.51 2.78 -25.65
CA CYS A 192 20.69 4.15 -26.15
C CYS A 192 20.67 4.24 -27.68
N PRO A 193 19.71 4.95 -28.30
CA PRO A 193 19.67 5.16 -29.73
C PRO A 193 20.87 5.93 -30.27
N CYS A 194 21.36 6.96 -29.52
CA CYS A 194 22.55 7.72 -29.91
C CYS A 194 23.78 6.83 -29.97
N SER A 195 24.04 6.06 -28.92
CA SER A 195 25.17 5.13 -28.87
C SER A 195 25.13 4.13 -30.02
N LYS A 196 23.94 3.60 -30.33
CA LYS A 196 23.72 2.71 -31.48
C LYS A 196 24.04 3.37 -32.80
N ALA A 197 23.71 4.66 -32.96
CA ALA A 197 23.90 5.39 -34.22
C ALA A 197 25.38 5.76 -34.51
N ILE A 198 26.19 5.97 -33.46
CA ILE A 198 27.58 6.47 -33.62
C ILE A 198 28.64 5.40 -33.44
N SER A 199 28.31 4.27 -32.83
CA SER A 199 29.25 3.20 -32.52
C SER A 199 29.31 2.16 -33.62
N ASP A 200 30.50 1.75 -34.02
CA ASP A 200 30.76 0.68 -34.98
C ASP A 200 30.51 -0.74 -34.37
N ARG A 201 30.33 -0.85 -33.05
CA ARG A 201 30.40 -2.16 -32.35
C ARG A 201 29.29 -2.40 -31.31
N GLY A 202 28.22 -1.68 -31.32
CA GLY A 202 27.11 -1.90 -30.39
C GLY A 202 26.61 -0.62 -29.76
N ALA A 203 25.90 -0.74 -28.66
CA ALA A 203 25.33 0.39 -27.93
C ALA A 203 25.27 0.05 -26.44
N HIS A 204 25.44 1.06 -25.58
CA HIS A 204 25.24 0.85 -24.17
C HIS A 204 23.75 0.62 -23.85
N ASN A 205 23.51 -0.23 -22.88
CA ASN A 205 22.18 -0.46 -22.32
C ASN A 205 22.26 -0.40 -20.80
N GLN A 206 21.12 -0.22 -20.18
CA GLN A 206 20.98 -0.11 -18.72
C GLN A 206 19.60 -0.57 -18.27
N ARG A 207 19.46 -0.78 -16.97
CA ARG A 207 18.14 -0.88 -16.35
C ARG A 207 17.49 0.49 -16.26
N GLY A 208 16.20 0.52 -16.54
CA GLY A 208 15.30 1.62 -16.21
C GLY A 208 14.29 1.20 -15.17
N LEU A 209 13.85 2.14 -14.36
CA LEU A 209 12.71 1.99 -13.46
C LEU A 209 11.62 2.95 -13.88
N VAL A 210 10.45 2.41 -14.23
CA VAL A 210 9.28 3.23 -14.54
C VAL A 210 8.33 3.20 -13.34
N THR A 211 7.99 4.38 -12.82
CA THR A 211 6.93 4.55 -11.83
C THR A 211 5.70 5.09 -12.54
N LEU A 212 4.69 4.26 -12.66
CA LEU A 212 3.41 4.61 -13.27
C LEU A 212 2.34 4.78 -12.19
N GLN A 213 1.74 5.96 -12.14
CA GLN A 213 0.60 6.28 -11.27
C GLN A 213 -0.62 6.56 -12.13
N ILE A 214 -1.77 6.02 -11.73
CA ILE A 214 -3.04 6.26 -12.43
C ILE A 214 -4.19 6.55 -11.48
N ARG A 215 -5.16 7.33 -11.96
CA ARG A 215 -6.56 7.33 -11.53
C ARG A 215 -7.42 6.77 -12.64
N SER A 216 -8.43 6.01 -12.29
CA SER A 216 -9.32 5.38 -13.26
C SER A 216 -10.76 5.39 -12.76
N ASN A 217 -11.71 5.43 -13.70
CA ASN A 217 -13.15 5.33 -13.42
C ASN A 217 -13.64 3.87 -13.35
N GLU A 218 -12.80 2.91 -13.76
CA GLU A 218 -13.05 1.48 -13.69
C GLU A 218 -11.81 0.76 -13.17
N SER A 219 -11.97 -0.47 -12.68
CA SER A 219 -10.86 -1.28 -12.18
C SER A 219 -9.87 -1.61 -13.31
N ILE A 220 -8.60 -1.34 -13.07
CA ILE A 220 -7.48 -1.71 -13.94
C ILE A 220 -6.57 -2.66 -13.17
N TRP A 221 -6.17 -3.76 -13.81
CA TRP A 221 -5.31 -4.74 -13.21
C TRP A 221 -3.85 -4.27 -13.16
N ILE A 222 -3.14 -4.62 -12.09
CA ILE A 222 -1.70 -4.36 -11.95
C ILE A 222 -0.93 -4.95 -13.12
N GLU A 223 -1.28 -6.17 -13.54
CA GLU A 223 -0.69 -6.89 -14.67
C GLU A 223 -0.81 -6.14 -15.98
N ASP A 224 -1.96 -5.50 -16.22
CA ASP A 224 -2.16 -4.73 -17.44
C ASP A 224 -1.26 -3.49 -17.48
N LEU A 225 -1.07 -2.81 -16.34
CA LEU A 225 -0.15 -1.67 -16.24
C LEU A 225 1.31 -2.09 -16.41
N VAL A 226 1.70 -3.22 -15.82
CA VAL A 226 3.04 -3.80 -16.01
C VAL A 226 3.28 -4.07 -17.49
N ALA A 227 2.33 -4.74 -18.17
CA ALA A 227 2.43 -5.05 -19.59
C ALA A 227 2.50 -3.80 -20.48
N VAL A 228 1.75 -2.74 -20.13
CA VAL A 228 1.81 -1.44 -20.84
C VAL A 228 3.24 -0.89 -20.77
N VAL A 229 3.84 -0.82 -19.58
CA VAL A 229 5.19 -0.29 -19.40
C VAL A 229 6.23 -1.14 -20.13
N GLU A 230 6.22 -2.46 -19.91
CA GLU A 230 7.19 -3.38 -20.51
C GLU A 230 7.19 -3.32 -22.04
N SER A 231 6.02 -3.21 -22.65
CA SER A 231 5.87 -3.11 -24.10
C SER A 231 6.35 -1.76 -24.70
N CYS A 232 6.71 -0.79 -23.89
CA CYS A 232 7.22 0.52 -24.32
C CYS A 232 8.74 0.66 -24.20
N ALA A 233 9.41 -0.29 -23.53
CA ALA A 233 10.85 -0.30 -23.33
C ALA A 233 11.60 -1.00 -24.46
N SER A 234 12.93 -0.96 -24.46
CA SER A 234 13.73 -1.73 -25.42
C SER A 234 13.54 -3.23 -25.23
N SER A 235 13.43 -3.68 -23.98
CA SER A 235 13.01 -5.04 -23.61
C SER A 235 12.53 -5.06 -22.17
N GLU A 236 11.67 -6.01 -21.88
CA GLU A 236 11.30 -6.37 -20.52
C GLU A 236 12.41 -7.13 -19.78
N LEU A 237 12.31 -7.23 -18.45
CA LEU A 237 13.17 -8.06 -17.62
C LEU A 237 12.55 -9.45 -17.38
N TYR A 238 13.39 -10.42 -17.08
CA TYR A 238 13.01 -11.80 -16.79
C TYR A 238 13.80 -12.34 -15.60
N ALA A 239 13.16 -13.14 -14.76
CA ALA A 239 13.82 -13.82 -13.64
C ALA A 239 14.64 -15.03 -14.08
N LEU A 240 14.25 -15.68 -15.19
CA LEU A 240 14.91 -16.89 -15.71
C LEU A 240 15.09 -16.78 -17.22
N LEU A 241 16.34 -16.84 -17.67
CA LEU A 241 16.72 -16.90 -19.09
C LEU A 241 17.68 -18.06 -19.32
N LYS A 242 17.51 -18.78 -20.40
CA LYS A 242 18.50 -19.71 -20.96
C LYS A 242 19.27 -19.01 -22.08
N ARG A 243 20.34 -19.60 -22.58
CA ARG A 243 21.19 -18.99 -23.62
C ARG A 243 20.42 -18.47 -24.85
N GLN A 244 19.42 -19.25 -25.28
CA GLN A 244 18.56 -18.84 -26.41
C GLN A 244 17.69 -17.63 -26.07
N ASP A 245 17.20 -17.58 -24.83
CA ASP A 245 16.42 -16.45 -24.34
C ASP A 245 17.30 -15.19 -24.20
N GLU A 246 18.51 -15.32 -23.64
CA GLU A 246 19.48 -14.21 -23.54
C GLU A 246 19.78 -13.60 -24.92
N LYS A 247 20.03 -14.47 -25.93
CA LYS A 247 20.22 -14.04 -27.31
C LYS A 247 19.03 -13.23 -27.80
N ALA A 248 17.80 -13.77 -27.65
CA ALA A 248 16.58 -13.13 -28.14
C ALA A 248 16.31 -11.78 -27.45
N VAL A 249 16.50 -11.70 -26.12
CA VAL A 249 16.33 -10.46 -25.35
C VAL A 249 17.38 -9.41 -25.75
N THR A 250 18.64 -9.84 -25.94
CA THR A 250 19.74 -8.93 -26.35
C THR A 250 19.48 -8.35 -27.74
N GLU A 251 19.11 -9.20 -28.69
CA GLU A 251 18.82 -8.77 -30.09
C GLU A 251 17.58 -7.87 -30.13
N ARG A 252 16.49 -8.23 -29.41
CA ARG A 252 15.28 -7.41 -29.29
C ARG A 252 15.61 -6.02 -28.74
N ALA A 253 16.37 -5.96 -27.65
CA ALA A 253 16.75 -4.66 -27.06
C ALA A 253 17.59 -3.82 -28.03
N TYR A 254 18.50 -4.46 -28.78
CA TYR A 254 19.31 -3.80 -29.77
C TYR A 254 18.48 -3.28 -30.95
N ASP A 255 17.52 -4.05 -31.42
CA ASP A 255 16.65 -3.68 -32.54
C ASP A 255 15.63 -2.59 -32.17
N ASN A 256 15.30 -2.47 -30.89
CA ASN A 256 14.34 -1.52 -30.34
C ASN A 256 14.97 -0.51 -29.38
N PRO A 257 15.88 0.38 -29.84
CA PRO A 257 16.49 1.38 -28.98
C PRO A 257 15.47 2.43 -28.55
N VAL A 258 15.47 2.81 -27.25
CA VAL A 258 14.49 3.72 -26.67
C VAL A 258 15.18 4.69 -25.71
N PHE A 259 15.01 6.01 -25.93
CA PHE A 259 15.38 7.04 -24.98
C PHE A 259 14.46 7.06 -23.76
N VAL A 260 14.92 7.63 -22.66
CA VAL A 260 14.05 7.82 -21.47
C VAL A 260 12.82 8.68 -21.79
N GLU A 261 12.98 9.69 -22.66
CA GLU A 261 11.91 10.55 -23.16
C GLU A 261 10.89 9.78 -24.02
N ASP A 262 11.38 8.88 -24.87
CA ASP A 262 10.51 8.06 -25.71
C ASP A 262 9.73 7.04 -24.88
N LEU A 263 10.38 6.47 -23.85
CA LEU A 263 9.75 5.55 -22.93
C LEU A 263 8.52 6.18 -22.27
N VAL A 264 8.67 7.37 -21.66
CA VAL A 264 7.51 8.04 -21.02
C VAL A 264 6.46 8.48 -22.03
N ARG A 265 6.84 8.91 -23.25
CA ARG A 265 5.89 9.24 -24.32
C ARG A 265 5.12 8.01 -24.81
N ASN A 266 5.78 6.88 -25.00
CA ASN A 266 5.16 5.63 -25.44
C ASN A 266 4.13 5.13 -24.43
N VAL A 267 4.50 5.14 -23.13
CA VAL A 267 3.57 4.79 -22.05
C VAL A 267 2.38 5.76 -22.04
N ALA A 268 2.64 7.07 -22.04
CA ALA A 268 1.59 8.10 -22.07
C ALA A 268 0.64 7.95 -23.26
N THR A 269 1.16 7.61 -24.44
CA THR A 269 0.36 7.38 -25.63
C THR A 269 -0.62 6.22 -25.46
N LYS A 270 -0.15 5.11 -24.84
CA LYS A 270 -1.03 3.97 -24.55
C LYS A 270 -2.11 4.31 -23.51
N LEU A 271 -1.73 5.04 -22.47
CA LEU A 271 -2.67 5.47 -21.42
C LEU A 271 -3.72 6.43 -21.97
N ASN A 272 -3.33 7.33 -22.90
CA ASN A 272 -4.29 8.22 -23.59
C ASN A 272 -5.33 7.49 -24.41
N SER A 273 -5.04 6.26 -24.84
CA SER A 273 -5.96 5.42 -25.62
C SER A 273 -6.88 4.57 -24.73
N ASP A 274 -6.65 4.51 -23.42
CA ASP A 274 -7.49 3.78 -22.47
C ASP A 274 -8.49 4.75 -21.82
N ALA A 275 -9.77 4.67 -22.24
CA ALA A 275 -10.84 5.53 -21.76
C ALA A 275 -11.12 5.38 -20.24
N ARG A 276 -10.62 4.32 -19.60
CA ARG A 276 -10.75 4.12 -18.15
C ARG A 276 -9.81 5.01 -17.35
N VAL A 277 -8.67 5.43 -17.94
CA VAL A 277 -7.67 6.26 -17.29
C VAL A 277 -8.08 7.74 -17.33
N THR A 278 -8.32 8.32 -16.16
CA THR A 278 -8.73 9.73 -16.02
C THR A 278 -7.57 10.67 -15.73
N TRP A 279 -6.52 10.17 -15.07
CA TRP A 279 -5.28 10.86 -14.77
C TRP A 279 -4.13 9.87 -14.72
N TYR A 280 -2.96 10.31 -15.09
CA TYR A 280 -1.74 9.54 -14.90
C TYR A 280 -0.51 10.42 -14.68
N LYS A 281 0.48 9.83 -13.99
CA LYS A 281 1.85 10.32 -13.94
C LYS A 281 2.80 9.17 -14.27
N VAL A 282 3.65 9.38 -15.27
CA VAL A 282 4.68 8.43 -15.71
C VAL A 282 6.03 9.05 -15.44
N GLU A 283 6.84 8.41 -14.61
CA GLU A 283 8.23 8.78 -14.33
C GLU A 283 9.12 7.63 -14.76
N ALA A 284 10.18 7.90 -15.48
CA ALA A 284 11.20 6.93 -15.86
C ALA A 284 12.58 7.41 -15.44
N GLU A 285 13.35 6.51 -14.81
CA GLU A 285 14.75 6.74 -14.43
C GLU A 285 15.61 5.63 -15.03
N ASN A 286 16.54 5.99 -15.92
CA ASN A 286 17.52 5.10 -16.50
C ASN A 286 18.81 5.17 -15.68
N PHE A 287 19.26 4.02 -15.15
CA PHE A 287 20.53 3.88 -14.43
C PHE A 287 21.68 3.76 -15.42
N GLU A 288 22.13 4.90 -15.94
CA GLU A 288 23.09 4.97 -17.04
C GLU A 288 24.36 4.19 -16.77
N SER A 289 24.75 3.31 -17.73
CA SER A 289 25.90 2.42 -17.55
C SER A 289 27.26 3.06 -17.83
N ILE A 290 27.29 4.20 -18.56
CA ILE A 290 28.53 4.90 -18.93
C ILE A 290 28.63 6.30 -18.33
N HIS A 291 27.62 6.77 -17.61
CA HIS A 291 27.57 8.06 -16.94
C HIS A 291 27.52 7.91 -15.41
N ASN A 292 27.95 8.92 -14.68
CA ASN A 292 27.89 8.94 -13.22
C ASN A 292 26.58 9.55 -12.68
N HIS A 293 25.60 9.78 -13.55
CA HIS A 293 24.26 10.26 -13.23
C HIS A 293 23.23 9.42 -13.96
N ASN A 294 21.98 9.47 -13.51
CA ASN A 294 20.86 8.82 -14.16
C ASN A 294 20.14 9.81 -15.10
N ALA A 295 19.55 9.28 -16.17
CA ALA A 295 18.65 10.05 -17.01
C ALA A 295 17.21 9.90 -16.47
N TYR A 296 16.45 11.00 -16.45
CA TYR A 296 15.10 11.04 -15.90
C TYR A 296 14.15 11.82 -16.83
N ALA A 297 12.95 11.28 -16.97
CA ALA A 297 11.85 11.92 -17.68
C ALA A 297 10.53 11.72 -16.94
N CYS A 298 9.62 12.69 -17.06
CA CYS A 298 8.30 12.64 -16.45
C CYS A 298 7.24 13.24 -17.38
N ILE A 299 6.07 12.60 -17.44
CA ILE A 299 4.86 13.16 -18.04
C ILE A 299 3.74 13.00 -17.01
N GLU A 300 3.00 14.08 -16.77
CA GLU A 300 1.78 14.07 -15.97
C GLU A 300 0.64 14.67 -16.79
N LYS A 301 -0.54 14.03 -16.74
CA LYS A 301 -1.75 14.47 -17.42
C LYS A 301 -2.98 14.16 -16.58
N GLY A 302 -3.83 15.16 -16.40
CA GLY A 302 -5.14 15.10 -15.76
C GLY A 302 -6.11 16.06 -16.39
#